data_a612c6c1d5c5d557c558b67bb4d21604
#
_entry.id   a612c6c1d5c5d557c558b67bb4d21604
#
_cell.length_a   1.000
_cell.length_b   1.000
_cell.length_c   1.000
_cell.angle_alpha   90.00
_cell.angle_beta   90.00
_cell.angle_gamma   90.00
#
_symmetry.space_group_name_H-M   'P 1'
#
loop_
_entity.id
_entity.type
_entity.pdbx_description
1 polymer ?
#
loop_
_entity_poly.entity_id
_entity_poly.type
_entity_poly.pdbx_seq_one_letter_code
_entity_poly.pdbx_strand_id
1 'polypeptide(L)'
;MTEKEYREHPAISRSELFKIRESPEKFKYYQENPEKPTPSLVFGQLFHAMALQPENVADLFAIAPNVDRRTKAGKEDFAKFEAEANGKTVVTADMYQQATEMCEALNKNEFVKKLLKGEKEKTFFWNDDLTGEPCKCRTDCLTEVGDNLIVVDLKSTENAETEAFMKSAIKYGYDFQSAMYNKGVEVNTGKKPLFVFIAIEKTAPYAINILQADELFIRRGYDLFREYIGVYHDCKQTNNWYGYLGKFNQINNLALPAYLAKEVE
;
A
#
# COMPACT_ATOMS: atom_id res chain seq x y z
N MET A 1 15.26 10.36 2.07
CA MET A 1 14.09 11.05 1.48
C MET A 1 12.95 10.97 2.46
N THR A 2 12.34 12.10 2.80
CA THR A 2 11.17 12.16 3.67
C THR A 2 9.91 11.65 2.97
N GLU A 3 8.86 11.30 3.74
CA GLU A 3 7.55 10.91 3.20
C GLU A 3 6.98 11.99 2.27
N LYS A 4 7.10 13.25 2.66
CA LYS A 4 6.64 14.40 1.87
C LYS A 4 7.36 14.49 0.53
N GLU A 5 8.69 14.44 0.53
CA GLU A 5 9.49 14.48 -0.70
C GLU A 5 9.16 13.31 -1.63
N TYR A 6 8.95 12.10 -1.07
CA TYR A 6 8.55 10.93 -1.85
C TYR A 6 7.19 11.13 -2.52
N ARG A 7 6.20 11.67 -1.79
CA ARG A 7 4.85 11.92 -2.34
C ARG A 7 4.84 13.00 -3.41
N GLU A 8 5.60 14.07 -3.21
CA GLU A 8 5.69 15.21 -4.15
C GLU A 8 6.53 14.89 -5.40
N HIS A 9 7.32 13.83 -5.38
CA HIS A 9 8.14 13.45 -6.53
C HIS A 9 7.29 13.02 -7.73
N PRO A 10 7.55 13.51 -8.96
CA PRO A 10 6.68 13.33 -10.14
C PRO A 10 6.66 11.91 -10.72
N ALA A 11 7.58 11.02 -10.33
CA ALA A 11 7.55 9.62 -10.76
C ALA A 11 6.28 8.92 -10.26
N ILE A 12 5.70 8.04 -11.09
CA ILE A 12 4.48 7.32 -10.76
C ILE A 12 4.74 6.23 -9.71
N SER A 13 3.97 6.24 -8.65
CA SER A 13 4.02 5.20 -7.62
C SER A 13 3.03 4.06 -7.88
N ARG A 14 3.23 2.95 -7.14
CA ARG A 14 2.31 1.82 -7.16
C ARG A 14 0.85 2.20 -6.86
N SER A 15 0.64 2.97 -5.81
CA SER A 15 -0.70 3.35 -5.36
C SER A 15 -1.42 4.27 -6.35
N GLU A 16 -0.68 5.13 -7.02
CA GLU A 16 -1.22 5.98 -8.08
C GLU A 16 -1.55 5.15 -9.32
N LEU A 17 -0.58 4.40 -9.86
CA LEU A 17 -0.77 3.64 -11.09
C LEU A 17 -1.88 2.59 -10.97
N PHE A 18 -2.06 1.98 -9.79
CA PHE A 18 -3.10 0.98 -9.57
C PHE A 18 -4.53 1.55 -9.70
N LYS A 19 -4.72 2.86 -9.62
CA LYS A 19 -6.02 3.52 -9.86
C LYS A 19 -6.47 3.46 -11.32
N ILE A 20 -5.54 3.28 -12.26
CA ILE A 20 -5.84 3.05 -13.69
C ILE A 20 -6.77 1.83 -13.88
N ARG A 21 -6.67 0.84 -12.99
CA ARG A 21 -7.56 -0.34 -12.97
C ARG A 21 -9.04 0.03 -12.97
N GLU A 22 -9.42 1.12 -12.31
CA GLU A 22 -10.82 1.57 -12.28
C GLU A 22 -11.20 2.25 -13.59
N SER A 23 -10.50 3.28 -13.96
CA SER A 23 -10.50 3.94 -15.28
C SER A 23 -9.45 5.05 -15.29
N PRO A 24 -8.90 5.41 -16.46
CA PRO A 24 -8.02 6.58 -16.61
C PRO A 24 -8.67 7.89 -16.14
N GLU A 25 -9.97 8.08 -16.38
CA GLU A 25 -10.73 9.26 -15.94
C GLU A 25 -10.72 9.39 -14.41
N LYS A 26 -10.96 8.29 -13.68
CA LYS A 26 -10.90 8.26 -12.22
C LYS A 26 -9.49 8.50 -11.70
N PHE A 27 -8.48 7.90 -12.33
CA PHE A 27 -7.09 8.16 -12.00
C PHE A 27 -6.79 9.67 -12.07
N LYS A 28 -7.17 10.34 -13.18
CA LYS A 28 -6.96 11.76 -13.37
C LYS A 28 -7.71 12.59 -12.32
N TYR A 29 -8.97 12.24 -12.06
CA TYR A 29 -9.79 12.88 -11.03
C TYR A 29 -9.16 12.79 -9.64
N TYR A 30 -8.67 11.61 -9.23
CA TYR A 30 -8.05 11.43 -7.91
C TYR A 30 -6.66 12.09 -7.78
N GLN A 31 -5.95 12.30 -8.87
CA GLN A 31 -4.74 13.11 -8.85
C GLN A 31 -5.04 14.58 -8.50
N GLU A 32 -6.12 15.11 -9.06
CA GLU A 32 -6.54 16.50 -8.86
C GLU A 32 -7.33 16.69 -7.55
N ASN A 33 -7.96 15.63 -7.06
CA ASN A 33 -8.83 15.62 -5.89
C ASN A 33 -8.41 14.50 -4.92
N PRO A 34 -7.32 14.67 -4.16
CA PRO A 34 -6.85 13.64 -3.23
C PRO A 34 -7.89 13.33 -2.16
N GLU A 35 -8.19 12.05 -1.98
CA GLU A 35 -9.12 11.58 -0.97
C GLU A 35 -8.51 11.68 0.43
N LYS A 36 -9.37 11.99 1.41
CA LYS A 36 -8.97 11.89 2.81
C LYS A 36 -8.70 10.43 3.17
N PRO A 37 -7.64 10.14 3.94
CA PRO A 37 -7.37 8.78 4.34
C PRO A 37 -8.50 8.19 5.19
N THR A 38 -8.88 6.95 4.90
CA THR A 38 -9.85 6.21 5.70
C THR A 38 -9.25 5.82 7.05
N PRO A 39 -10.07 5.57 8.09
CA PRO A 39 -9.55 5.10 9.39
C PRO A 39 -8.66 3.85 9.28
N SER A 40 -8.99 2.92 8.39
CA SER A 40 -8.18 1.73 8.15
C SER A 40 -6.81 2.07 7.53
N LEU A 41 -6.75 3.05 6.63
CA LEU A 41 -5.49 3.53 6.05
C LEU A 41 -4.64 4.24 7.10
N VAL A 42 -5.26 5.09 7.93
CA VAL A 42 -4.60 5.78 9.06
C VAL A 42 -4.01 4.77 10.03
N PHE A 43 -4.79 3.73 10.39
CA PHE A 43 -4.30 2.65 11.24
C PHE A 43 -3.10 1.92 10.63
N GLY A 44 -3.18 1.58 9.34
CA GLY A 44 -2.06 0.96 8.62
C GLY A 44 -0.80 1.83 8.65
N GLN A 45 -0.93 3.13 8.41
CA GLN A 45 0.19 4.08 8.46
C GLN A 45 0.80 4.17 9.87
N LEU A 46 -0.03 4.24 10.92
CA LEU A 46 0.43 4.22 12.31
C LEU A 46 1.21 2.94 12.62
N PHE A 47 0.64 1.78 12.30
CA PHE A 47 1.26 0.48 12.54
C PHE A 47 2.61 0.36 11.81
N HIS A 48 2.69 0.76 10.53
CA HIS A 48 3.94 0.77 9.77
C HIS A 48 4.99 1.68 10.42
N ALA A 49 4.60 2.91 10.78
CA ALA A 49 5.52 3.83 11.46
C ALA A 49 6.05 3.25 12.78
N MET A 50 5.18 2.66 13.61
CA MET A 50 5.57 2.05 14.88
C MET A 50 6.48 0.83 14.70
N ALA A 51 6.25 0.03 13.67
CA ALA A 51 7.02 -1.19 13.41
C ALA A 51 8.36 -0.92 12.72
N LEU A 52 8.44 0.08 11.84
CA LEU A 52 9.57 0.30 10.94
C LEU A 52 10.41 1.52 11.31
N GLN A 53 9.80 2.55 11.85
CA GLN A 53 10.42 3.85 12.19
C GLN A 53 9.86 4.42 13.50
N PRO A 54 9.98 3.70 14.62
CA PRO A 54 9.36 4.11 15.90
C PRO A 54 9.80 5.49 16.38
N GLU A 55 11.01 5.94 15.99
CA GLU A 55 11.53 7.26 16.30
C GLU A 55 10.72 8.40 15.67
N ASN A 56 10.05 8.16 14.55
CA ASN A 56 9.27 9.16 13.82
C ASN A 56 7.80 9.24 14.25
N VAL A 57 7.32 8.29 15.07
CA VAL A 57 5.89 8.19 15.44
C VAL A 57 5.38 9.46 16.10
N ALA A 58 6.14 10.02 17.05
CA ALA A 58 5.76 11.22 17.78
C ALA A 58 5.68 12.48 16.88
N ASP A 59 6.43 12.50 15.77
CA ASP A 59 6.42 13.61 14.81
C ASP A 59 5.27 13.48 13.81
N LEU A 60 4.87 12.25 13.49
CA LEU A 60 3.86 11.97 12.46
C LEU A 60 2.44 11.88 13.01
N PHE A 61 2.27 11.45 14.26
CA PHE A 61 0.97 11.14 14.83
C PHE A 61 0.73 11.88 16.17
N ALA A 62 -0.53 12.21 16.41
CA ALA A 62 -1.01 12.75 17.68
C ALA A 62 -2.17 11.91 18.19
N ILE A 63 -2.12 11.53 19.48
CA ILE A 63 -3.17 10.71 20.09
C ILE A 63 -4.29 11.63 20.57
N ALA A 64 -5.50 11.43 20.04
CA ALA A 64 -6.67 12.20 20.41
C ALA A 64 -7.00 12.05 21.91
N PRO A 65 -7.31 13.13 22.62
CA PRO A 65 -7.76 13.05 23.99
C PRO A 65 -9.13 12.36 24.07
N ASN A 66 -9.36 11.62 25.14
CA ASN A 66 -10.66 10.98 25.39
C ASN A 66 -11.65 12.02 25.96
N VAL A 67 -12.25 12.82 25.10
CA VAL A 67 -13.23 13.87 25.46
C VAL A 67 -14.58 13.65 24.77
N ASP A 68 -15.67 13.93 25.44
CA ASP A 68 -17.01 13.86 24.84
C ASP A 68 -17.25 15.07 23.92
N ARG A 69 -17.00 14.89 22.63
CA ARG A 69 -17.17 15.92 21.58
C ARG A 69 -18.63 16.37 21.36
N ARG A 70 -19.61 15.82 22.06
CA ARG A 70 -21.00 16.30 22.04
C ARG A 70 -21.20 17.48 22.99
N THR A 71 -20.36 17.63 24.02
CA THR A 71 -20.38 18.75 24.95
C THR A 71 -19.62 19.95 24.40
N LYS A 72 -19.94 21.16 24.89
CA LYS A 72 -19.24 22.39 24.53
C LYS A 72 -17.77 22.32 24.97
N ALA A 73 -17.54 21.92 26.23
CA ALA A 73 -16.18 21.78 26.77
C ALA A 73 -15.33 20.77 25.95
N GLY A 74 -15.89 19.58 25.64
CA GLY A 74 -15.19 18.59 24.86
C GLY A 74 -14.89 19.03 23.44
N LYS A 75 -15.73 19.88 22.81
CA LYS A 75 -15.41 20.48 21.51
C LYS A 75 -14.27 21.49 21.62
N GLU A 76 -14.26 22.32 22.66
CA GLU A 76 -13.20 23.30 22.90
C GLU A 76 -11.87 22.61 23.21
N ASP A 77 -11.86 21.56 24.02
CA ASP A 77 -10.67 20.78 24.33
C ASP A 77 -10.12 20.05 23.09
N PHE A 78 -11.01 19.49 22.27
CA PHE A 78 -10.60 18.85 21.03
C PHE A 78 -10.04 19.86 20.01
N ALA A 79 -10.62 21.04 19.91
CA ALA A 79 -10.13 22.09 19.03
C ALA A 79 -8.73 22.60 19.44
N LYS A 80 -8.47 22.72 20.76
CA LYS A 80 -7.12 23.03 21.26
C LYS A 80 -6.13 21.94 20.88
N PHE A 81 -6.50 20.68 21.10
CA PHE A 81 -5.68 19.53 20.70
C PHE A 81 -5.36 19.53 19.20
N GLU A 82 -6.35 19.78 18.31
CA GLU A 82 -6.13 19.85 16.87
C GLU A 82 -5.14 20.98 16.50
N ALA A 83 -5.22 22.11 17.16
CA ALA A 83 -4.26 23.21 16.95
C ALA A 83 -2.83 22.82 17.40
N GLU A 84 -2.70 22.11 18.54
CA GLU A 84 -1.43 21.62 19.06
C GLU A 84 -0.86 20.46 18.23
N ALA A 85 -1.72 19.65 17.63
CA ALA A 85 -1.31 18.55 16.74
C ALA A 85 -0.55 19.02 15.49
N ASN A 86 -0.69 20.31 15.12
CA ASN A 86 0.13 20.99 14.11
C ASN A 86 0.33 20.17 12.80
N GLY A 87 -0.77 19.67 12.24
CA GLY A 87 -0.77 18.91 10.99
C GLY A 87 -0.38 17.43 11.11
N LYS A 88 -0.11 16.92 12.33
CA LYS A 88 0.07 15.49 12.57
C LYS A 88 -1.22 14.71 12.28
N THR A 89 -1.06 13.46 11.88
CA THR A 89 -2.23 12.55 11.72
C THR A 89 -2.80 12.21 13.08
N VAL A 90 -4.08 12.55 13.30
CA VAL A 90 -4.75 12.26 14.55
C VAL A 90 -5.23 10.81 14.59
N VAL A 91 -4.87 10.08 15.65
CA VAL A 91 -5.26 8.69 15.92
C VAL A 91 -5.96 8.56 17.25
N THR A 92 -6.81 7.55 17.45
CA THR A 92 -7.42 7.29 18.75
C THR A 92 -6.45 6.54 19.67
N ALA A 93 -6.70 6.61 20.99
CA ALA A 93 -5.94 5.84 21.96
C ALA A 93 -6.05 4.33 21.69
N ASP A 94 -7.23 3.85 21.27
CA ASP A 94 -7.46 2.44 20.94
C ASP A 94 -6.63 2.00 19.72
N MET A 95 -6.55 2.83 18.66
CA MET A 95 -5.69 2.56 17.50
C MET A 95 -4.22 2.48 17.92
N TYR A 96 -3.79 3.38 18.78
CA TYR A 96 -2.40 3.42 19.25
C TYR A 96 -2.07 2.17 20.09
N GLN A 97 -2.96 1.81 21.01
CA GLN A 97 -2.82 0.61 21.83
C GLN A 97 -2.78 -0.66 20.97
N GLN A 98 -3.72 -0.82 20.05
CA GLN A 98 -3.79 -1.97 19.14
C GLN A 98 -2.50 -2.09 18.30
N ALA A 99 -2.01 -0.99 17.73
CA ALA A 99 -0.77 -0.98 16.97
C ALA A 99 0.44 -1.34 17.84
N THR A 100 0.46 -0.89 19.12
CA THR A 100 1.50 -1.27 20.10
C THR A 100 1.51 -2.78 20.33
N GLU A 101 0.37 -3.37 20.61
CA GLU A 101 0.25 -4.82 20.86
C GLU A 101 0.64 -5.65 19.63
N MET A 102 0.30 -5.20 18.42
CA MET A 102 0.77 -5.81 17.17
C MET A 102 2.30 -5.73 17.03
N CYS A 103 2.90 -4.58 17.32
CA CYS A 103 4.35 -4.42 17.31
C CYS A 103 5.05 -5.31 18.34
N GLU A 104 4.47 -5.47 19.52
CA GLU A 104 4.96 -6.42 20.53
C GLU A 104 4.92 -7.87 20.02
N ALA A 105 3.83 -8.26 19.33
CA ALA A 105 3.73 -9.59 18.73
C ALA A 105 4.81 -9.83 17.66
N LEU A 106 5.07 -8.85 16.78
CA LEU A 106 6.17 -8.91 15.80
C LEU A 106 7.52 -9.07 16.52
N ASN A 107 7.76 -8.30 17.57
CA ASN A 107 9.03 -8.29 18.32
C ASN A 107 9.27 -9.57 19.13
N LYS A 108 8.25 -10.36 19.44
CA LYS A 108 8.38 -11.68 20.08
C LYS A 108 8.84 -12.77 19.10
N ASN A 109 8.72 -12.55 17.80
CA ASN A 109 9.07 -13.53 16.77
C ASN A 109 10.49 -13.25 16.22
N GLU A 110 11.45 -14.12 16.55
CA GLU A 110 12.86 -13.94 16.16
C GLU A 110 13.07 -14.00 14.64
N PHE A 111 12.23 -14.77 13.91
CA PHE A 111 12.35 -14.82 12.45
C PHE A 111 11.83 -13.54 11.80
N VAL A 112 10.71 -12.98 12.29
CA VAL A 112 10.24 -11.65 11.88
C VAL A 112 11.29 -10.58 12.14
N LYS A 113 11.88 -10.56 13.33
CA LYS A 113 12.97 -9.62 13.68
C LYS A 113 14.14 -9.73 12.72
N LYS A 114 14.51 -10.95 12.33
CA LYS A 114 15.58 -11.16 11.35
C LYS A 114 15.22 -10.59 9.99
N LEU A 115 14.01 -10.82 9.50
CA LEU A 115 13.53 -10.27 8.24
C LEU A 115 13.43 -8.74 8.25
N LEU A 116 13.05 -8.17 9.38
CA LEU A 116 12.95 -6.73 9.57
C LEU A 116 14.25 -6.03 9.97
N LYS A 117 15.42 -6.67 9.85
CA LYS A 117 16.71 -6.10 10.25
C LYS A 117 17.34 -5.18 9.19
N GLY A 118 16.88 -5.25 7.95
CA GLY A 118 17.44 -4.53 6.80
C GLY A 118 17.16 -3.03 6.78
N GLU A 119 17.44 -2.41 5.64
CA GLU A 119 17.16 -1.00 5.39
C GLU A 119 15.65 -0.75 5.31
N LYS A 120 15.17 0.19 6.13
CA LYS A 120 13.74 0.57 6.18
C LYS A 120 13.44 1.68 5.19
N GLU A 121 12.22 1.65 4.65
CA GLU A 121 11.67 2.73 3.82
C GLU A 121 12.63 3.15 2.68
N LYS A 122 13.34 2.16 2.09
CA LYS A 122 14.28 2.42 1.02
C LYS A 122 13.54 2.75 -0.27
N THR A 123 13.85 3.91 -0.82
CA THR A 123 13.23 4.43 -2.04
C THR A 123 14.06 4.07 -3.27
N PHE A 124 13.38 3.66 -4.33
CA PHE A 124 13.96 3.37 -5.64
C PHE A 124 13.25 4.15 -6.73
N PHE A 125 14.03 4.61 -7.72
CA PHE A 125 13.55 5.28 -8.91
C PHE A 125 14.10 4.57 -10.14
N TRP A 126 13.28 4.47 -11.18
CA TRP A 126 13.70 3.97 -12.48
C TRP A 126 12.78 4.52 -13.58
N ASN A 127 13.24 4.42 -14.82
CA ASN A 127 12.37 4.66 -15.96
C ASN A 127 11.90 3.31 -16.51
N ASP A 128 10.64 3.21 -16.84
CA ASP A 128 10.10 2.00 -17.47
C ASP A 128 10.72 1.79 -18.87
N ASP A 129 11.20 0.59 -19.13
CA ASP A 129 12.02 0.27 -20.30
C ASP A 129 11.29 0.48 -21.65
N LEU A 130 9.95 0.35 -21.66
CA LEU A 130 9.14 0.42 -22.88
C LEU A 130 8.47 1.78 -23.07
N THR A 131 8.01 2.40 -22.02
CA THR A 131 7.28 3.68 -22.09
C THR A 131 8.15 4.87 -21.77
N GLY A 132 9.29 4.67 -21.11
CA GLY A 132 10.14 5.74 -20.59
C GLY A 132 9.56 6.47 -19.37
N GLU A 133 8.37 6.08 -18.89
CA GLU A 133 7.73 6.75 -17.76
C GLU A 133 8.54 6.57 -16.47
N PRO A 134 8.77 7.67 -15.73
CA PRO A 134 9.47 7.60 -14.46
C PRO A 134 8.61 6.92 -13.39
N CYS A 135 9.16 5.88 -12.76
CA CYS A 135 8.52 5.08 -11.73
C CYS A 135 9.25 5.24 -10.39
N LYS A 136 8.51 5.07 -9.30
CA LYS A 136 9.07 5.03 -7.94
C LYS A 136 8.42 3.94 -7.11
N CYS A 137 9.21 3.36 -6.21
CA CYS A 137 8.68 2.55 -5.12
C CYS A 137 9.47 2.80 -3.83
N ARG A 138 8.87 2.43 -2.71
CA ARG A 138 9.53 2.46 -1.42
C ARG A 138 9.21 1.18 -0.68
N THR A 139 10.25 0.40 -0.38
CA THR A 139 10.12 -0.88 0.29
C THR A 139 10.02 -0.67 1.80
N ASP A 140 9.15 -1.41 2.49
CA ASP A 140 9.05 -1.36 3.95
C ASP A 140 10.36 -1.78 4.59
N CYS A 141 10.96 -2.88 4.10
CA CYS A 141 12.30 -3.30 4.49
C CYS A 141 12.99 -4.02 3.34
N LEU A 142 14.25 -3.70 3.10
CA LEU A 142 15.13 -4.45 2.19
C LEU A 142 16.20 -5.13 3.02
N THR A 143 16.24 -6.46 2.99
CA THR A 143 17.17 -7.25 3.80
C THR A 143 17.88 -8.32 3.00
N GLU A 144 18.98 -8.83 3.49
CA GLU A 144 19.67 -9.99 2.93
C GLU A 144 19.63 -11.15 3.93
N VAL A 145 19.26 -12.34 3.44
CA VAL A 145 19.28 -13.58 4.25
C VAL A 145 19.98 -14.66 3.43
N GLY A 146 21.19 -15.04 3.85
CA GLY A 146 22.09 -15.84 3.03
C GLY A 146 22.45 -15.06 1.76
N ASP A 147 22.32 -15.70 0.59
CA ASP A 147 22.61 -15.10 -0.70
C ASP A 147 21.39 -14.37 -1.31
N ASN A 148 20.25 -14.37 -0.64
CA ASN A 148 19.01 -13.82 -1.17
C ASN A 148 18.80 -12.38 -0.69
N LEU A 149 18.59 -11.47 -1.65
CA LEU A 149 18.03 -10.15 -1.41
C LEU A 149 16.51 -10.30 -1.27
N ILE A 150 15.92 -9.73 -0.22
CA ILE A 150 14.51 -9.89 0.11
C ILE A 150 13.87 -8.51 0.27
N VAL A 151 12.83 -8.25 -0.48
CA VAL A 151 11.87 -7.18 -0.21
C VAL A 151 10.85 -7.71 0.77
N VAL A 152 10.82 -7.12 1.94
CA VAL A 152 9.82 -7.44 2.98
C VAL A 152 8.76 -6.34 2.98
N ASP A 153 7.51 -6.75 2.98
CA ASP A 153 6.35 -5.86 2.99
C ASP A 153 5.41 -6.27 4.15
N LEU A 154 5.19 -5.34 5.06
CA LEU A 154 4.42 -5.56 6.29
C LEU A 154 2.95 -5.25 6.04
N LYS A 155 2.06 -6.17 6.38
CA LYS A 155 0.61 -6.01 6.17
C LYS A 155 -0.19 -6.30 7.43
N SER A 156 -0.94 -5.30 7.90
CA SER A 156 -2.02 -5.55 8.85
C SER A 156 -3.25 -6.08 8.11
N THR A 157 -3.81 -7.20 8.58
CA THR A 157 -4.93 -7.88 7.92
C THR A 157 -6.01 -8.30 8.92
N GLU A 158 -7.21 -8.60 8.43
CA GLU A 158 -8.28 -9.19 9.25
C GLU A 158 -8.05 -10.70 9.47
N ASN A 159 -7.42 -11.38 8.51
CA ASN A 159 -7.09 -12.79 8.58
C ASN A 159 -5.77 -13.03 7.85
N ALA A 160 -4.79 -13.60 8.56
CA ALA A 160 -3.45 -13.90 8.05
C ALA A 160 -3.32 -15.35 7.53
N GLU A 161 -4.39 -16.15 7.60
CA GLU A 161 -4.41 -17.48 7.01
C GLU A 161 -4.12 -17.37 5.50
N THR A 162 -3.38 -18.35 4.95
CA THR A 162 -2.81 -18.25 3.59
C THR A 162 -3.86 -18.00 2.51
N GLU A 163 -4.98 -18.73 2.49
CA GLU A 163 -6.02 -18.54 1.46
C GLU A 163 -6.80 -17.23 1.65
N ALA A 164 -7.07 -16.84 2.90
CA ALA A 164 -7.76 -15.60 3.21
C ALA A 164 -6.89 -14.39 2.85
N PHE A 165 -5.60 -14.44 3.16
CA PHE A 165 -4.65 -13.41 2.78
C PHE A 165 -4.48 -13.33 1.26
N MET A 166 -4.41 -14.48 0.56
CA MET A 166 -4.32 -14.52 -0.91
C MET A 166 -5.51 -13.80 -1.57
N LYS A 167 -6.75 -14.04 -1.08
CA LYS A 167 -7.95 -13.33 -1.59
C LYS A 167 -7.83 -11.81 -1.38
N SER A 168 -7.36 -11.39 -0.20
CA SER A 168 -7.09 -9.99 0.10
C SER A 168 -5.97 -9.43 -0.78
N ALA A 169 -4.91 -10.19 -0.99
CA ALA A 169 -3.77 -9.79 -1.81
C ALA A 169 -4.18 -9.51 -3.27
N ILE A 170 -5.00 -10.36 -3.86
CA ILE A 170 -5.55 -10.12 -5.20
C ILE A 170 -6.47 -8.91 -5.22
N LYS A 171 -7.36 -8.78 -4.25
CA LYS A 171 -8.30 -7.65 -4.13
C LYS A 171 -7.57 -6.30 -4.09
N TYR A 172 -6.49 -6.22 -3.30
CA TYR A 172 -5.73 -4.99 -3.09
C TYR A 172 -4.52 -4.83 -4.03
N GLY A 173 -4.31 -5.78 -4.95
CA GLY A 173 -3.24 -5.74 -5.95
C GLY A 173 -1.85 -5.87 -5.34
N TYR A 174 -1.66 -6.78 -4.39
CA TYR A 174 -0.33 -7.02 -3.81
C TYR A 174 0.59 -7.77 -4.78
N ASP A 175 0.02 -8.51 -5.74
CA ASP A 175 0.74 -9.06 -6.89
C ASP A 175 1.34 -7.94 -7.76
N PHE A 176 0.55 -6.95 -8.10
CA PHE A 176 1.00 -5.74 -8.80
C PHE A 176 2.08 -5.00 -8.00
N GLN A 177 1.90 -4.87 -6.67
CA GLN A 177 2.89 -4.25 -5.79
C GLN A 177 4.20 -5.01 -5.80
N SER A 178 4.17 -6.34 -5.61
CA SER A 178 5.37 -7.17 -5.56
C SER A 178 6.17 -7.11 -6.87
N ALA A 179 5.49 -7.15 -8.02
CA ALA A 179 6.12 -7.05 -9.32
C ALA A 179 6.79 -5.69 -9.54
N MET A 180 6.08 -4.60 -9.26
CA MET A 180 6.59 -3.24 -9.44
C MET A 180 7.78 -2.96 -8.51
N TYR A 181 7.71 -3.41 -7.25
CA TYR A 181 8.79 -3.22 -6.27
C TYR A 181 10.02 -4.05 -6.62
N ASN A 182 9.82 -5.33 -7.01
CA ASN A 182 10.92 -6.18 -7.47
C ASN A 182 11.62 -5.57 -8.67
N LYS A 183 10.88 -5.03 -9.67
CA LYS A 183 11.47 -4.35 -10.82
C LYS A 183 12.30 -3.15 -10.39
N GLY A 184 11.78 -2.30 -9.50
CA GLY A 184 12.50 -1.14 -8.97
C GLY A 184 13.79 -1.53 -8.25
N VAL A 185 13.75 -2.56 -7.41
CA VAL A 185 14.93 -3.07 -6.71
C VAL A 185 15.92 -3.68 -7.69
N GLU A 186 15.48 -4.53 -8.62
CA GLU A 186 16.33 -5.20 -9.61
C GLU A 186 17.08 -4.21 -10.49
N VAL A 187 16.40 -3.19 -11.02
CA VAL A 187 17.04 -2.16 -11.86
C VAL A 187 18.13 -1.40 -11.10
N ASN A 188 17.91 -1.13 -9.81
CA ASN A 188 18.84 -0.32 -9.01
C ASN A 188 19.98 -1.14 -8.38
N THR A 189 19.80 -2.45 -8.19
CA THR A 189 20.78 -3.29 -7.48
C THR A 189 21.45 -4.32 -8.37
N GLY A 190 20.87 -4.62 -9.52
CA GLY A 190 21.29 -5.71 -10.41
C GLY A 190 20.95 -7.11 -9.88
N LYS A 191 20.28 -7.21 -8.71
CA LYS A 191 19.88 -8.47 -8.08
C LYS A 191 18.35 -8.64 -8.17
N LYS A 192 17.87 -9.80 -8.59
CA LYS A 192 16.45 -10.16 -8.55
C LYS A 192 16.07 -10.52 -7.11
N PRO A 193 15.23 -9.72 -6.43
CA PRO A 193 14.87 -10.01 -5.04
C PRO A 193 13.77 -11.06 -4.94
N LEU A 194 13.69 -11.73 -3.80
CA LEU A 194 12.47 -12.39 -3.34
C LEU A 194 11.52 -11.36 -2.74
N PHE A 195 10.22 -11.59 -2.85
CA PHE A 195 9.23 -10.73 -2.21
C PHE A 195 8.49 -11.50 -1.11
N VAL A 196 8.51 -10.97 0.11
CA VAL A 196 7.94 -11.62 1.28
C VAL A 196 6.97 -10.66 1.98
N PHE A 197 5.74 -11.13 2.19
CA PHE A 197 4.78 -10.46 3.04
C PHE A 197 4.91 -10.96 4.48
N ILE A 198 4.92 -10.06 5.44
CA ILE A 198 4.66 -10.34 6.84
C ILE A 198 3.24 -9.88 7.11
N ALA A 199 2.30 -10.81 7.13
CA ALA A 199 0.90 -10.55 7.44
C ALA A 199 0.66 -10.74 8.94
N ILE A 200 0.09 -9.72 9.60
CA ILE A 200 -0.29 -9.79 11.01
C ILE A 200 -1.76 -9.43 11.18
N GLU A 201 -2.48 -10.22 11.96
CA GLU A 201 -3.88 -9.96 12.27
C GLU A 201 -4.02 -8.76 13.21
N LYS A 202 -5.10 -8.00 13.02
CA LYS A 202 -5.41 -6.82 13.85
C LYS A 202 -6.02 -7.17 15.19
N THR A 203 -6.43 -8.41 15.40
CA THR A 203 -7.10 -8.87 16.62
C THR A 203 -6.25 -9.88 17.36
N ALA A 204 -6.31 -9.90 18.70
CA ALA A 204 -5.60 -10.89 19.51
C ALA A 204 -5.99 -12.31 19.09
N PRO A 205 -5.03 -13.25 19.03
CA PRO A 205 -3.65 -13.16 19.54
C PRO A 205 -2.63 -12.52 18.58
N TYR A 206 -3.05 -11.72 17.59
CA TYR A 206 -2.19 -11.06 16.59
C TYR A 206 -1.38 -12.07 15.78
N ALA A 207 -2.08 -13.06 15.22
CA ALA A 207 -1.46 -14.15 14.49
C ALA A 207 -0.63 -13.61 13.30
N ILE A 208 0.56 -14.18 13.13
CA ILE A 208 1.51 -13.78 12.10
C ILE A 208 1.66 -14.90 11.09
N ASN A 209 1.61 -14.55 9.80
CA ASN A 209 1.98 -15.43 8.71
C ASN A 209 3.06 -14.76 7.85
N ILE A 210 4.02 -15.55 7.37
CA ILE A 210 5.11 -15.09 6.50
C ILE A 210 4.94 -15.81 5.16
N LEU A 211 4.66 -15.03 4.11
CA LEU A 211 4.23 -15.52 2.82
C LEU A 211 5.17 -14.99 1.73
N GLN A 212 5.82 -15.89 1.03
CA GLN A 212 6.62 -15.52 -0.14
C GLN A 212 5.72 -15.47 -1.38
N ALA A 213 5.79 -14.36 -2.12
CA ALA A 213 5.18 -14.26 -3.44
C ALA A 213 5.89 -15.23 -4.40
N ASP A 214 5.15 -16.17 -4.97
CA ASP A 214 5.69 -17.09 -5.96
C ASP A 214 5.85 -16.45 -7.34
N GLU A 215 6.44 -17.20 -8.27
CA GLU A 215 6.70 -16.71 -9.60
C GLU A 215 5.44 -16.38 -10.40
N LEU A 216 4.37 -17.15 -10.24
CA LEU A 216 3.10 -16.90 -10.93
C LEU A 216 2.39 -15.66 -10.40
N PHE A 217 2.44 -15.44 -9.08
CA PHE A 217 1.90 -14.26 -8.44
C PHE A 217 2.63 -12.98 -8.94
N ILE A 218 3.97 -13.01 -8.96
CA ILE A 218 4.78 -11.89 -9.43
C ILE A 218 4.57 -11.66 -10.93
N ARG A 219 4.50 -12.74 -11.74
CA ARG A 219 4.27 -12.63 -13.18
C ARG A 219 2.92 -11.98 -13.49
N ARG A 220 1.84 -12.42 -12.84
CA ARG A 220 0.53 -11.78 -12.97
C ARG A 220 0.59 -10.29 -12.63
N GLY A 221 1.27 -9.95 -11.55
CA GLY A 221 1.47 -8.56 -11.15
C GLY A 221 2.25 -7.75 -12.18
N TYR A 222 3.25 -8.37 -12.83
CA TYR A 222 4.00 -7.72 -13.90
C TYR A 222 3.16 -7.49 -15.16
N ASP A 223 2.32 -8.46 -15.54
CA ASP A 223 1.40 -8.29 -16.67
C ASP A 223 0.44 -7.12 -16.44
N LEU A 224 -0.11 -6.99 -15.22
CA LEU A 224 -0.91 -5.83 -14.81
C LEU A 224 -0.11 -4.51 -14.83
N PHE A 225 1.15 -4.55 -14.39
CA PHE A 225 2.01 -3.37 -14.46
C PHE A 225 2.22 -2.92 -15.91
N ARG A 226 2.48 -3.85 -16.82
CA ARG A 226 2.63 -3.55 -18.25
C ARG A 226 1.38 -2.93 -18.85
N GLU A 227 0.22 -3.49 -18.51
CA GLU A 227 -1.07 -2.97 -18.94
C GLU A 227 -1.30 -1.52 -18.44
N TYR A 228 -1.16 -1.31 -17.13
CA TYR A 228 -1.50 -0.01 -16.53
C TYR A 228 -0.50 1.08 -16.89
N ILE A 229 0.80 0.78 -16.96
CA ILE A 229 1.79 1.77 -17.37
C ILE A 229 1.64 2.17 -18.84
N GLY A 230 1.27 1.21 -19.70
CA GLY A 230 0.95 1.49 -21.11
C GLY A 230 -0.26 2.40 -21.25
N VAL A 231 -1.36 2.08 -20.53
CA VAL A 231 -2.57 2.93 -20.51
C VAL A 231 -2.27 4.33 -19.98
N TYR A 232 -1.50 4.42 -18.88
CA TYR A 232 -1.08 5.71 -18.31
C TYR A 232 -0.28 6.54 -19.32
N HIS A 233 0.71 5.93 -19.96
CA HIS A 233 1.54 6.57 -20.99
C HIS A 233 0.68 7.11 -22.15
N ASP A 234 -0.18 6.27 -22.73
CA ASP A 234 -1.07 6.65 -23.83
C ASP A 234 -1.97 7.83 -23.45
N CYS A 235 -2.59 7.77 -22.26
CA CYS A 235 -3.47 8.84 -21.80
C CYS A 235 -2.70 10.14 -21.60
N LYS A 236 -1.46 10.06 -21.09
CA LYS A 236 -0.58 11.21 -20.88
C LYS A 236 -0.13 11.84 -22.20
N GLN A 237 0.23 11.03 -23.20
CA GLN A 237 0.66 11.50 -24.51
C GLN A 237 -0.49 12.13 -25.31
N THR A 238 -1.68 11.54 -25.22
CA THR A 238 -2.85 12.01 -25.99
C THR A 238 -3.72 12.99 -25.25
N ASN A 239 -3.48 13.19 -23.94
CA ASN A 239 -4.35 13.91 -23.00
C ASN A 239 -5.81 13.41 -23.04
N ASN A 240 -6.03 12.13 -23.38
CA ASN A 240 -7.33 11.49 -23.42
C ASN A 240 -7.49 10.52 -22.24
N TRP A 241 -8.12 10.99 -21.17
CA TRP A 241 -8.37 10.26 -19.92
C TRP A 241 -9.79 9.70 -19.94
N TYR A 242 -9.98 8.58 -20.64
CA TYR A 242 -11.31 7.99 -20.87
C TYR A 242 -11.85 7.24 -19.65
N GLY A 243 -13.19 7.27 -19.51
CA GLY A 243 -13.94 6.52 -18.52
C GLY A 243 -14.38 5.13 -19.02
N TYR A 244 -15.47 4.63 -18.46
CA TYR A 244 -16.01 3.30 -18.78
C TYR A 244 -16.47 3.12 -20.22
N LEU A 245 -16.75 4.20 -20.96
CA LEU A 245 -17.07 4.13 -22.38
C LEU A 245 -15.86 3.82 -23.27
N GLY A 246 -14.65 3.76 -22.69
CA GLY A 246 -13.41 3.50 -23.41
C GLY A 246 -12.96 4.67 -24.30
N LYS A 247 -11.88 4.46 -25.06
CA LYS A 247 -11.30 5.49 -25.95
C LYS A 247 -12.26 5.98 -27.04
N PHE A 248 -13.22 5.16 -27.45
CA PHE A 248 -14.06 5.37 -28.63
C PHE A 248 -15.56 5.42 -28.33
N ASN A 249 -15.95 5.61 -27.06
CA ASN A 249 -17.35 5.68 -26.64
C ASN A 249 -18.18 4.46 -27.08
N GLN A 250 -17.77 3.28 -26.66
CA GLN A 250 -18.41 2.02 -27.00
C GLN A 250 -19.50 1.62 -25.99
N ILE A 251 -20.48 0.84 -26.46
CA ILE A 251 -21.44 0.17 -25.60
C ILE A 251 -20.79 -1.07 -25.00
N ASN A 252 -20.75 -1.16 -23.67
CA ASN A 252 -20.22 -2.32 -22.97
C ASN A 252 -21.28 -3.43 -22.88
N ASN A 253 -20.87 -4.68 -23.12
CA ASN A 253 -21.75 -5.83 -22.96
C ASN A 253 -21.89 -6.20 -21.47
N LEU A 254 -23.13 -6.30 -20.99
CA LEU A 254 -23.46 -6.80 -19.66
C LEU A 254 -23.87 -8.28 -19.79
N ALA A 255 -22.93 -9.18 -19.58
CA ALA A 255 -23.13 -10.63 -19.64
C ALA A 255 -23.27 -11.25 -18.24
N LEU A 256 -24.02 -12.33 -18.14
CA LEU A 256 -24.05 -13.12 -16.91
C LEU A 256 -22.68 -13.75 -16.63
N PRO A 257 -22.27 -13.82 -15.35
CA PRO A 257 -21.11 -14.63 -14.95
C PRO A 257 -21.30 -16.09 -15.37
N ALA A 258 -20.21 -16.77 -15.73
CA ALA A 258 -20.25 -18.14 -16.26
C ALA A 258 -20.98 -19.14 -15.34
N TYR A 259 -20.93 -18.96 -14.02
CA TYR A 259 -21.64 -19.84 -13.07
C TYR A 259 -23.15 -19.63 -13.09
N LEU A 260 -23.65 -18.43 -13.41
CA LEU A 260 -25.08 -18.14 -13.57
C LEU A 260 -25.58 -18.45 -14.99
N ALA A 261 -24.73 -18.29 -16.00
CA ALA A 261 -25.08 -18.61 -17.37
C ALA A 261 -25.47 -20.08 -17.54
N LYS A 262 -24.79 -20.99 -16.82
CA LYS A 262 -25.12 -22.44 -16.77
C LYS A 262 -26.50 -22.76 -16.18
N GLU A 263 -27.12 -21.85 -15.45
CA GLU A 263 -28.46 -22.05 -14.88
C GLU A 263 -29.58 -21.74 -15.87
N VAL A 264 -29.29 -21.09 -16.98
CA VAL A 264 -30.25 -20.67 -18.01
C VAL A 264 -30.01 -21.34 -19.36
N GLU A 265 -28.94 -22.13 -19.52
CA GLU A 265 -28.68 -23.06 -20.62
C GLU A 265 -29.35 -24.42 -20.36
#